data_3b79b027265bc4b2f24d9c25b4b2303c
#
_entry.id   3b79b027265bc4b2f24d9c25b4b2303c
#
_cell.length_a   1.000
_cell.length_b   1.000
_cell.length_c   1.000
_cell.angle_alpha   90.00
_cell.angle_beta   90.00
_cell.angle_gamma   90.00
#
_symmetry.space_group_name_H-M   'P 1'
#
loop_
_entity.id
_entity.type
_entity.pdbx_description
1 polymer ?
#
loop_
_entity_poly.entity_id
_entity_poly.type
_entity_poly.pdbx_seq_one_letter_code
_entity_poly.pdbx_strand_id
1 'polypeptide(L)'
;MVATVNPEAASGITIGYSVGSVADWLRRITVCIRGARGSRGSGVIWRPGLVVTNAHVASGNVNSLEFFDGRKAQGRLLARDTDIDLAAIEIDARDVATAAVRSARELRAGEMVIAIGNPWDGEGALSAGILHRAAGTQPVIFADIRLAPGNSGGPLADARGNVIGINSAIFRGLGCAIASDEVTKFLSRSGVMEAA
;
A
#
# COMPACT_ATOMS: atom_id res chain seq x y z
N MET A 1 5.66 28.75 -31.42
CA MET A 1 6.92 28.47 -30.66
C MET A 1 6.75 27.06 -30.11
N VAL A 2 7.33 26.04 -30.77
CA VAL A 2 7.22 24.62 -30.36
C VAL A 2 8.29 24.41 -29.30
N ALA A 3 7.88 24.04 -28.08
CA ALA A 3 8.83 23.71 -27.01
C ALA A 3 9.60 22.43 -27.41
N THR A 4 10.89 22.56 -27.64
CA THR A 4 11.80 21.42 -27.85
C THR A 4 11.93 20.66 -26.54
N VAL A 5 11.41 19.44 -26.50
CA VAL A 5 11.63 18.50 -25.40
C VAL A 5 13.10 18.07 -25.44
N ASN A 6 13.81 18.23 -24.33
CA ASN A 6 15.23 17.85 -24.22
C ASN A 6 15.40 16.33 -24.41
N PRO A 7 16.10 15.83 -25.44
CA PRO A 7 16.23 14.41 -25.71
C PRO A 7 17.12 13.64 -24.72
N GLU A 8 17.88 14.29 -23.84
CA GLU A 8 18.70 13.61 -22.84
C GLU A 8 17.92 13.08 -21.62
N ALA A 9 16.65 13.46 -21.47
CA ALA A 9 15.75 12.89 -20.45
C ALA A 9 15.11 11.55 -20.86
N ALA A 10 15.32 11.12 -22.09
CA ALA A 10 14.82 9.87 -22.65
C ALA A 10 15.87 8.75 -22.60
N SER A 11 16.53 8.52 -21.46
CA SER A 11 17.10 7.20 -21.21
C SER A 11 15.91 6.24 -21.03
N GLY A 12 15.61 5.52 -22.09
CA GLY A 12 14.41 4.74 -22.27
C GLY A 12 14.17 3.73 -21.17
N ILE A 13 13.39 4.13 -20.20
CA ILE A 13 12.65 3.18 -19.37
C ILE A 13 11.67 2.54 -20.33
N THR A 14 11.93 1.31 -20.74
CA THR A 14 10.92 0.46 -21.37
C THR A 14 9.85 0.27 -20.29
N ILE A 15 8.84 1.15 -20.28
CA ILE A 15 7.82 1.28 -19.23
C ILE A 15 7.21 -0.08 -18.85
N GLY A 16 7.01 -0.97 -19.82
CA GLY A 16 6.47 -2.30 -19.58
C GLY A 16 7.37 -3.22 -18.75
N TYR A 17 8.69 -3.14 -18.93
CA TYR A 17 9.62 -3.99 -18.18
C TYR A 17 9.81 -3.50 -16.74
N SER A 18 9.79 -2.19 -16.53
CA SER A 18 9.93 -1.60 -15.20
C SER A 18 8.68 -1.78 -14.33
N VAL A 19 7.46 -1.69 -14.90
CA VAL A 19 6.21 -1.91 -14.15
C VAL A 19 6.11 -3.37 -13.67
N GLY A 20 6.51 -4.35 -14.49
CA GLY A 20 6.57 -5.77 -14.08
C GLY A 20 7.50 -5.99 -12.89
N SER A 21 8.72 -5.45 -12.94
CA SER A 21 9.69 -5.58 -11.86
C SER A 21 9.23 -4.88 -10.56
N VAL A 22 8.59 -3.73 -10.68
CA VAL A 22 7.99 -3.03 -9.54
C VAL A 22 6.83 -3.84 -8.96
N ALA A 23 5.98 -4.44 -9.82
CA ALA A 23 4.90 -5.29 -9.37
C ALA A 23 5.41 -6.51 -8.60
N ASP A 24 6.47 -7.18 -9.08
CA ASP A 24 7.07 -8.33 -8.41
C ASP A 24 7.66 -7.94 -7.04
N TRP A 25 8.27 -6.77 -6.96
CA TRP A 25 8.73 -6.21 -5.68
C TRP A 25 7.57 -5.95 -4.74
N LEU A 26 6.54 -5.25 -5.19
CA LEU A 26 5.37 -4.90 -4.38
C LEU A 26 4.60 -6.15 -3.90
N ARG A 27 4.53 -7.20 -4.71
CA ARG A 27 3.93 -8.49 -4.30
C ARG A 27 4.65 -9.09 -3.10
N ARG A 28 5.98 -9.02 -3.06
CA ARG A 28 6.79 -9.58 -1.94
C ARG A 28 6.54 -8.88 -0.61
N ILE A 29 6.16 -7.62 -0.64
CA ILE A 29 5.84 -6.84 0.57
C ILE A 29 4.34 -6.81 0.87
N THR A 30 3.50 -7.49 0.06
CA THR A 30 2.05 -7.53 0.22
C THR A 30 1.61 -8.90 0.72
N VAL A 31 0.74 -8.92 1.72
CA VAL A 31 0.11 -10.13 2.24
C VAL A 31 -1.39 -10.11 1.98
N CYS A 32 -1.97 -11.29 1.77
CA CYS A 32 -3.42 -11.49 1.83
C CYS A 32 -3.83 -11.63 3.30
N ILE A 33 -4.84 -10.90 3.74
CA ILE A 33 -5.38 -10.98 5.10
C ILE A 33 -6.79 -11.57 5.02
N ARG A 34 -7.01 -12.61 5.81
CA ARG A 34 -8.32 -13.20 6.06
C ARG A 34 -8.70 -12.92 7.50
N GLY A 35 -9.60 -11.99 7.70
CA GLY A 35 -10.10 -11.63 9.01
C GLY A 35 -11.25 -12.53 9.45
N ALA A 36 -11.71 -12.33 10.68
CA ALA A 36 -12.91 -13.00 11.18
C ALA A 36 -14.13 -12.66 10.31
N ARG A 37 -15.14 -13.55 10.29
CA ARG A 37 -16.40 -13.40 9.53
C ARG A 37 -16.22 -13.33 8.01
N GLY A 38 -15.08 -13.82 7.47
CA GLY A 38 -14.86 -13.90 6.02
C GLY A 38 -14.42 -12.58 5.38
N SER A 39 -14.04 -11.55 6.17
CA SER A 39 -13.41 -10.37 5.60
C SER A 39 -12.09 -10.75 4.92
N ARG A 40 -11.85 -10.17 3.73
CA ARG A 40 -10.65 -10.39 2.95
C ARG A 40 -10.10 -9.05 2.48
N GLY A 41 -8.81 -8.91 2.56
CA GLY A 41 -8.11 -7.72 2.10
C GLY A 41 -6.62 -7.99 1.98
N SER A 42 -5.87 -6.94 1.93
CA SER A 42 -4.41 -6.96 1.82
C SER A 42 -3.75 -6.28 3.02
N GLY A 43 -2.46 -6.46 3.16
CA GLY A 43 -1.63 -5.74 4.12
C GLY A 43 -0.25 -5.52 3.54
N VAL A 44 0.45 -4.54 4.08
CA VAL A 44 1.82 -4.18 3.71
C VAL A 44 2.77 -4.59 4.84
N ILE A 45 3.79 -5.37 4.53
CA ILE A 45 4.87 -5.66 5.47
C ILE A 45 5.69 -4.37 5.63
N TRP A 46 5.37 -3.61 6.70
CA TRP A 46 5.93 -2.27 6.92
C TRP A 46 7.36 -2.32 7.43
N ARG A 47 7.64 -3.29 8.30
CA ARG A 47 8.97 -3.65 8.80
C ARG A 47 8.98 -5.14 9.20
N PRO A 48 10.13 -5.74 9.51
CA PRO A 48 10.18 -7.10 10.00
C PRO A 48 9.29 -7.29 11.24
N GLY A 49 8.37 -8.24 11.18
CA GLY A 49 7.43 -8.52 12.26
C GLY A 49 6.20 -7.61 12.32
N LEU A 50 6.01 -6.66 11.39
CA LEU A 50 4.90 -5.72 11.41
C LEU A 50 4.22 -5.59 10.04
N VAL A 51 2.91 -5.82 10.03
CA VAL A 51 2.04 -5.56 8.88
C VAL A 51 1.09 -4.41 9.19
N VAL A 52 0.95 -3.49 8.24
CA VAL A 52 -0.06 -2.43 8.26
C VAL A 52 -1.17 -2.77 7.28
N THR A 53 -2.41 -2.53 7.67
CA THR A 53 -3.61 -2.74 6.86
C THR A 53 -4.70 -1.74 7.25
N ASN A 54 -5.89 -1.84 6.64
CA ASN A 54 -7.05 -1.07 7.08
C ASN A 54 -7.72 -1.67 8.32
N ALA A 55 -8.33 -0.82 9.13
CA ALA A 55 -9.08 -1.23 10.31
C ALA A 55 -10.29 -2.11 9.96
N HIS A 56 -10.95 -1.87 8.83
CA HIS A 56 -12.07 -2.68 8.37
C HIS A 56 -11.65 -4.06 7.85
N VAL A 57 -10.38 -4.25 7.45
CA VAL A 57 -9.81 -5.54 7.04
C VAL A 57 -9.42 -6.37 8.27
N ALA A 58 -8.76 -5.76 9.25
CA ALA A 58 -8.31 -6.42 10.49
C ALA A 58 -9.49 -6.60 11.46
N SER A 59 -10.27 -7.63 11.26
CA SER A 59 -11.47 -7.92 12.07
C SER A 59 -11.17 -9.00 13.12
N GLY A 60 -10.93 -8.59 14.36
CA GLY A 60 -10.61 -9.47 15.47
C GLY A 60 -9.15 -9.39 15.94
N ASN A 61 -8.85 -10.06 17.05
CA ASN A 61 -7.52 -10.00 17.66
C ASN A 61 -6.48 -10.85 16.93
N VAL A 62 -6.91 -11.86 16.20
CA VAL A 62 -6.05 -12.76 15.43
C VAL A 62 -6.53 -12.77 13.98
N ASN A 63 -5.61 -12.61 13.07
CA ASN A 63 -5.85 -12.58 11.63
C ASN A 63 -4.95 -13.62 10.95
N SER A 64 -5.48 -14.34 9.96
CA SER A 64 -4.68 -15.23 9.11
C SER A 64 -4.09 -14.44 7.96
N LEU A 65 -2.77 -14.54 7.80
CA LEU A 65 -2.05 -13.88 6.73
C LEU A 65 -1.44 -14.93 5.79
N GLU A 66 -1.44 -14.63 4.50
CA GLU A 66 -0.81 -15.44 3.48
C GLU A 66 0.14 -14.54 2.68
N PHE A 67 1.42 -14.92 2.65
CA PHE A 67 2.46 -14.23 1.89
C PHE A 67 2.37 -14.61 0.41
N PHE A 68 2.96 -13.79 -0.45
CA PHE A 68 2.98 -14.03 -1.89
C PHE A 68 3.66 -15.35 -2.28
N ASP A 69 4.59 -15.85 -1.47
CA ASP A 69 5.26 -17.15 -1.66
C ASP A 69 4.44 -18.35 -1.14
N GLY A 70 3.20 -18.13 -0.70
CA GLY A 70 2.30 -19.16 -0.18
C GLY A 70 2.49 -19.50 1.29
N ARG A 71 3.51 -18.97 1.97
CA ARG A 71 3.66 -19.14 3.43
C ARG A 71 2.49 -18.52 4.15
N LYS A 72 2.09 -19.11 5.29
CA LYS A 72 0.99 -18.62 6.12
C LYS A 72 1.50 -18.30 7.52
N ALA A 73 0.92 -17.26 8.10
CA ALA A 73 1.18 -16.85 9.48
C ALA A 73 -0.12 -16.46 10.18
N GLN A 74 -0.09 -16.53 11.51
CA GLN A 74 -1.10 -15.90 12.35
C GLN A 74 -0.56 -14.56 12.82
N GLY A 75 -1.38 -13.51 12.69
CA GLY A 75 -1.02 -12.18 13.12
C GLY A 75 -1.87 -11.73 14.30
N ARG A 76 -1.22 -11.10 15.27
CA ARG A 76 -1.87 -10.51 16.45
C ARG A 76 -2.09 -9.01 16.23
N LEU A 77 -3.32 -8.55 16.39
CA LEU A 77 -3.64 -7.12 16.34
C LEU A 77 -2.93 -6.38 17.47
N LEU A 78 -2.08 -5.40 17.12
CA LEU A 78 -1.39 -4.52 18.07
C LEU A 78 -2.15 -3.23 18.33
N ALA A 79 -2.63 -2.60 17.26
CA ALA A 79 -3.34 -1.33 17.30
C ALA A 79 -4.38 -1.25 16.18
N ARG A 80 -5.45 -0.53 16.43
CA ARG A 80 -6.52 -0.30 15.47
C ARG A 80 -7.12 1.08 15.68
N ASP A 81 -7.29 1.83 14.62
CA ASP A 81 -7.93 3.13 14.62
C ASP A 81 -8.97 3.16 13.50
N THR A 82 -10.24 3.20 13.89
CA THR A 82 -11.36 3.17 12.95
C THR A 82 -11.65 4.52 12.32
N ASP A 83 -11.19 5.61 12.91
CA ASP A 83 -11.46 6.96 12.41
C ASP A 83 -10.60 7.27 11.19
N ILE A 84 -9.37 6.77 11.18
CA ILE A 84 -8.45 6.88 10.04
C ILE A 84 -8.34 5.58 9.23
N ASP A 85 -9.09 4.53 9.63
CA ASP A 85 -9.13 3.22 8.98
C ASP A 85 -7.76 2.53 8.86
N LEU A 86 -6.96 2.53 9.93
CA LEU A 86 -5.66 1.83 10.00
C LEU A 86 -5.62 0.78 11.10
N ALA A 87 -4.87 -0.28 10.85
CA ALA A 87 -4.53 -1.30 11.84
C ALA A 87 -3.09 -1.77 11.67
N ALA A 88 -2.47 -2.15 12.80
CA ALA A 88 -1.14 -2.72 12.90
C ALA A 88 -1.23 -4.15 13.44
N ILE A 89 -0.62 -5.10 12.74
CA ILE A 89 -0.64 -6.53 13.05
C ILE A 89 0.80 -7.00 13.24
N GLU A 90 1.08 -7.60 14.38
CA GLU A 90 2.34 -8.29 14.63
C GLU A 90 2.31 -9.67 13.99
N ILE A 91 3.42 -10.04 13.35
CA ILE A 91 3.64 -11.35 12.77
C ILE A 91 4.99 -11.94 13.21
N ASP A 92 5.06 -13.24 13.38
CA ASP A 92 6.34 -13.93 13.59
C ASP A 92 6.98 -14.27 12.23
N ALA A 93 7.42 -13.23 11.50
CA ALA A 93 8.14 -13.35 10.24
C ALA A 93 9.13 -12.18 10.11
N ARG A 94 10.42 -12.49 10.28
CA ARG A 94 11.47 -11.46 10.27
C ARG A 94 12.32 -11.51 8.99
N ASP A 95 12.42 -12.66 8.36
CA ASP A 95 13.12 -12.85 7.07
C ASP A 95 12.12 -12.66 5.91
N VAL A 96 11.69 -11.42 5.73
CA VAL A 96 10.71 -11.01 4.72
C VAL A 96 11.10 -9.66 4.13
N ALA A 97 10.75 -9.44 2.86
CA ALA A 97 10.86 -8.12 2.24
C ALA A 97 9.94 -7.11 2.94
N THR A 98 10.40 -5.88 3.09
CA THR A 98 9.66 -4.81 3.77
C THR A 98 9.51 -3.59 2.88
N ALA A 99 8.50 -2.77 3.14
CA ALA A 99 8.21 -1.59 2.36
C ALA A 99 9.36 -0.56 2.41
N ALA A 100 9.77 -0.08 1.23
CA ALA A 100 10.45 1.21 1.13
C ALA A 100 9.36 2.30 1.12
N VAL A 101 9.41 3.22 2.06
CA VAL A 101 8.37 4.23 2.25
C VAL A 101 8.86 5.59 1.79
N ARG A 102 8.03 6.29 1.01
CA ARG A 102 8.23 7.69 0.60
C ARG A 102 7.14 8.55 1.22
N SER A 103 7.50 9.73 1.72
CA SER A 103 6.54 10.71 2.22
C SER A 103 5.56 11.14 1.11
N ALA A 104 4.28 11.09 1.41
CA ALA A 104 3.23 11.54 0.50
C ALA A 104 3.24 13.06 0.29
N ARG A 105 3.93 13.83 1.13
CA ARG A 105 4.09 15.29 0.99
C ARG A 105 4.94 15.68 -0.21
N GLU A 106 5.81 14.77 -0.67
CA GLU A 106 6.70 14.98 -1.82
C GLU A 106 6.03 14.67 -3.16
N LEU A 107 4.81 14.16 -3.14
CA LEU A 107 4.09 13.76 -4.33
C LEU A 107 3.59 14.95 -5.13
N ARG A 108 3.59 14.81 -6.45
CA ARG A 108 3.06 15.79 -7.39
C ARG A 108 1.92 15.17 -8.21
N ALA A 109 0.90 15.96 -8.49
CA ALA A 109 -0.15 15.56 -9.43
C ALA A 109 0.46 15.13 -10.78
N GLY A 110 -0.07 14.06 -11.37
CA GLY A 110 0.44 13.48 -12.60
C GLY A 110 1.53 12.41 -12.41
N GLU A 111 2.04 12.18 -11.20
CA GLU A 111 2.94 11.05 -10.95
C GLU A 111 2.22 9.72 -11.16
N MET A 112 2.90 8.76 -11.80
CA MET A 112 2.38 7.40 -11.96
C MET A 112 2.32 6.71 -10.60
N VAL A 113 1.22 6.02 -10.35
CA VAL A 113 1.01 5.21 -9.13
C VAL A 113 0.62 3.78 -9.49
N ILE A 114 1.00 2.85 -8.62
CA ILE A 114 0.77 1.41 -8.77
C ILE A 114 0.15 0.90 -7.47
N ALA A 115 -0.94 0.15 -7.59
CA ALA A 115 -1.56 -0.55 -6.48
C ALA A 115 -1.44 -2.05 -6.66
N ILE A 116 -1.10 -2.75 -5.58
CA ILE A 116 -1.16 -4.22 -5.49
C ILE A 116 -2.17 -4.59 -4.42
N GLY A 117 -2.87 -5.69 -4.65
CA GLY A 117 -3.79 -6.24 -3.66
C GLY A 117 -4.24 -7.65 -4.04
N ASN A 118 -5.14 -8.20 -3.24
CA ASN A 118 -5.65 -9.57 -3.40
C ASN A 118 -7.17 -9.54 -3.64
N PRO A 119 -7.64 -8.98 -4.79
CA PRO A 119 -9.05 -8.93 -5.10
C PRO A 119 -9.58 -10.34 -5.43
N TRP A 120 -10.78 -10.66 -4.90
CA TRP A 120 -11.45 -11.95 -5.09
C TRP A 120 -10.52 -13.14 -4.77
N ASP A 121 -10.20 -13.96 -5.78
CA ASP A 121 -9.26 -15.10 -5.69
C ASP A 121 -7.92 -14.80 -6.40
N GLY A 122 -7.74 -13.57 -6.90
CA GLY A 122 -6.51 -13.12 -7.55
C GLY A 122 -5.48 -12.65 -6.54
N GLU A 123 -4.34 -13.34 -6.46
CA GLU A 123 -3.23 -12.96 -5.60
C GLU A 123 -2.34 -11.94 -6.31
N GLY A 124 -2.02 -10.84 -5.61
CA GLY A 124 -1.08 -9.83 -6.10
C GLY A 124 -1.52 -9.16 -7.40
N ALA A 125 -2.83 -8.93 -7.57
CA ALA A 125 -3.36 -8.23 -8.74
C ALA A 125 -2.87 -6.78 -8.77
N LEU A 126 -2.47 -6.32 -9.95
CA LEU A 126 -1.93 -4.99 -10.20
C LEU A 126 -2.98 -4.07 -10.82
N SER A 127 -3.02 -2.84 -10.33
CA SER A 127 -3.60 -1.69 -11.01
C SER A 127 -2.56 -0.58 -11.12
N ALA A 128 -2.57 0.16 -12.23
CA ALA A 128 -1.75 1.35 -12.41
C ALA A 128 -2.63 2.53 -12.78
N GLY A 129 -2.20 3.72 -12.39
CA GLY A 129 -2.94 4.95 -12.60
C GLY A 129 -2.09 6.19 -12.38
N ILE A 130 -2.74 7.32 -12.21
CA ILE A 130 -2.10 8.62 -12.08
C ILE A 130 -2.59 9.31 -10.81
N LEU A 131 -1.66 9.92 -10.08
CA LEU A 131 -1.99 10.75 -8.93
C LEU A 131 -2.85 11.92 -9.39
N HIS A 132 -4.10 11.97 -8.89
CA HIS A 132 -5.06 12.98 -9.30
C HIS A 132 -4.72 14.36 -8.73
N ARG A 133 -4.26 14.39 -7.47
CA ARG A 133 -3.88 15.62 -6.76
C ARG A 133 -2.76 15.33 -5.77
N ALA A 134 -1.80 16.25 -5.63
CA ALA A 134 -0.78 16.17 -4.60
C ALA A 134 -1.42 16.03 -3.21
N ALA A 135 -0.91 15.12 -2.41
CA ALA A 135 -1.43 14.90 -1.05
C ALA A 135 -1.16 16.13 -0.15
N GLY A 136 0.02 16.73 -0.28
CA GLY A 136 0.44 17.81 0.62
C GLY A 136 0.38 17.37 2.08
N THR A 137 -0.42 18.07 2.89
CA THR A 137 -0.66 17.71 4.30
C THR A 137 -1.95 16.92 4.52
N GLN A 138 -2.65 16.55 3.43
CA GLN A 138 -3.91 15.81 3.54
C GLN A 138 -3.66 14.35 3.95
N PRO A 139 -4.54 13.77 4.77
CA PRO A 139 -4.39 12.39 5.23
C PRO A 139 -4.67 11.35 4.13
N VAL A 140 -5.30 11.76 3.03
CA VAL A 140 -5.77 10.88 1.95
C VAL A 140 -5.20 11.31 0.61
N ILE A 141 -4.71 10.33 -0.15
CA ILE A 141 -4.28 10.44 -1.53
C ILE A 141 -5.45 10.05 -2.43
N PHE A 142 -5.66 10.81 -3.51
CA PHE A 142 -6.60 10.49 -4.57
C PHE A 142 -5.86 10.21 -5.87
N ALA A 143 -6.15 9.09 -6.51
CA ALA A 143 -5.56 8.68 -7.77
C ALA A 143 -6.64 8.21 -8.76
N ASP A 144 -6.45 8.51 -10.02
CA ASP A 144 -7.21 7.90 -11.11
C ASP A 144 -6.63 6.50 -11.34
N ILE A 145 -7.12 5.57 -10.54
CA ILE A 145 -6.68 4.17 -10.50
C ILE A 145 -7.87 3.26 -10.20
N ARG A 146 -7.93 2.13 -10.86
CA ARG A 146 -8.97 1.14 -10.60
C ARG A 146 -8.61 0.33 -9.35
N LEU A 147 -9.44 0.42 -8.32
CA LEU A 147 -9.39 -0.45 -7.15
C LEU A 147 -10.60 -1.39 -7.14
N ALA A 148 -10.49 -2.52 -6.45
CA ALA A 148 -11.55 -3.50 -6.26
C ALA A 148 -11.54 -4.00 -4.81
N PRO A 149 -12.64 -4.60 -4.31
CA PRO A 149 -12.65 -5.28 -3.01
C PRO A 149 -11.51 -6.29 -2.93
N GLY A 150 -10.70 -6.20 -1.86
CA GLY A 150 -9.46 -6.96 -1.71
C GLY A 150 -8.18 -6.14 -1.91
N ASN A 151 -8.24 -4.99 -2.60
CA ASN A 151 -7.13 -4.04 -2.63
C ASN A 151 -6.96 -3.28 -1.31
N SER A 152 -8.02 -3.17 -0.51
CA SER A 152 -7.98 -2.52 0.80
C SER A 152 -6.87 -3.08 1.68
N GLY A 153 -6.08 -2.21 2.28
CA GLY A 153 -4.92 -2.54 3.10
C GLY A 153 -3.62 -2.79 2.32
N GLY A 154 -3.69 -2.97 1.00
CA GLY A 154 -2.52 -3.13 0.15
C GLY A 154 -1.80 -1.80 -0.15
N PRO A 155 -0.59 -1.86 -0.71
CA PRO A 155 0.19 -0.67 -1.02
C PRO A 155 -0.38 0.12 -2.19
N LEU A 156 -0.38 1.45 -2.07
CA LEU A 156 -0.26 2.38 -3.16
C LEU A 156 1.21 2.82 -3.23
N ALA A 157 1.85 2.66 -4.38
CA ALA A 157 3.28 2.95 -4.56
C ALA A 157 3.52 3.91 -5.72
N ASP A 158 4.67 4.58 -5.71
CA ASP A 158 5.17 5.33 -6.85
C ASP A 158 5.76 4.40 -7.94
N ALA A 159 6.17 4.96 -9.08
CA ALA A 159 6.74 4.21 -10.19
C ALA A 159 8.09 3.52 -9.87
N ARG A 160 8.68 3.80 -8.71
CA ARG A 160 9.92 3.17 -8.22
C ARG A 160 9.64 2.04 -7.22
N GLY A 161 8.36 1.82 -6.84
CA GLY A 161 7.95 0.84 -5.85
C GLY A 161 8.05 1.32 -4.41
N ASN A 162 8.25 2.62 -4.16
CA ASN A 162 8.16 3.16 -2.81
C ASN A 162 6.69 3.29 -2.41
N VAL A 163 6.33 2.78 -1.25
CA VAL A 163 4.97 2.87 -0.71
C VAL A 163 4.70 4.32 -0.30
N ILE A 164 3.68 4.91 -0.88
CA ILE A 164 3.21 6.28 -0.63
C ILE A 164 1.91 6.33 0.15
N GLY A 165 1.23 5.18 0.30
CA GLY A 165 -0.01 5.07 1.06
C GLY A 165 -0.55 3.64 1.11
N ILE A 166 -1.66 3.49 1.87
CA ILE A 166 -2.41 2.25 2.04
C ILE A 166 -3.76 2.40 1.33
N ASN A 167 -4.04 1.57 0.32
CA ASN A 167 -5.32 1.57 -0.38
C ASN A 167 -6.47 1.34 0.59
N SER A 168 -7.54 2.15 0.54
CA SER A 168 -8.64 2.04 1.49
C SER A 168 -10.01 1.98 0.80
N ALA A 169 -10.30 2.90 -0.10
CA ALA A 169 -11.65 3.09 -0.61
C ALA A 169 -11.67 3.58 -2.08
N ILE A 170 -12.89 3.72 -2.60
CA ILE A 170 -13.17 4.42 -3.86
C ILE A 170 -14.11 5.57 -3.55
N PHE A 171 -13.77 6.77 -3.98
CA PHE A 171 -14.60 7.95 -3.81
C PHE A 171 -14.76 8.68 -5.14
N ARG A 172 -16.01 8.82 -5.61
CA ARG A 172 -16.38 9.47 -6.87
C ARG A 172 -15.57 8.97 -8.10
N GLY A 173 -15.31 7.66 -8.13
CA GLY A 173 -14.57 7.02 -9.22
C GLY A 173 -13.04 7.07 -9.08
N LEU A 174 -12.51 7.78 -8.10
CA LEU A 174 -11.08 7.81 -7.79
C LEU A 174 -10.74 6.77 -6.72
N GLY A 175 -9.59 6.13 -6.85
CA GLY A 175 -8.99 5.34 -5.78
C GLY A 175 -8.50 6.25 -4.66
N CYS A 176 -8.76 5.85 -3.41
CA CYS A 176 -8.35 6.55 -2.21
C CYS A 176 -7.35 5.70 -1.43
N ALA A 177 -6.26 6.30 -0.98
CA ALA A 177 -5.30 5.68 -0.09
C ALA A 177 -4.98 6.59 1.10
N ILE A 178 -4.75 6.00 2.26
CA ILE A 178 -4.28 6.70 3.45
C ILE A 178 -2.80 7.01 3.23
N ALA A 179 -2.42 8.26 3.36
CA ALA A 179 -1.05 8.73 3.10
C ALA A 179 -0.02 8.06 4.03
N SER A 180 1.16 7.74 3.52
CA SER A 180 2.25 7.11 4.29
C SER A 180 2.64 7.90 5.55
N ASP A 181 2.55 9.23 5.50
CA ASP A 181 2.78 10.09 6.66
C ASP A 181 1.75 9.85 7.78
N GLU A 182 0.49 9.58 7.43
CA GLU A 182 -0.55 9.24 8.43
C GLU A 182 -0.33 7.85 9.01
N VAL A 183 0.15 6.89 8.21
CA VAL A 183 0.55 5.57 8.70
C VAL A 183 1.67 5.72 9.74
N THR A 184 2.70 6.50 9.44
CA THR A 184 3.82 6.75 10.36
C THR A 184 3.34 7.38 11.67
N LYS A 185 2.47 8.40 11.60
CA LYS A 185 1.86 9.02 12.78
C LYS A 185 1.03 8.01 13.60
N PHE A 186 0.23 7.18 12.93
CA PHE A 186 -0.56 6.14 13.60
C PHE A 186 0.34 5.16 14.37
N LEU A 187 1.38 4.64 13.73
CA LEU A 187 2.30 3.69 14.37
C LEU A 187 3.03 4.30 15.57
N SER A 188 3.43 5.57 15.47
CA SER A 188 4.10 6.30 16.55
C SER A 188 3.16 6.53 17.73
N ARG A 189 1.97 7.11 17.50
CA ARG A 189 1.01 7.41 18.60
C ARG A 189 0.44 6.15 19.27
N SER A 190 0.44 5.03 18.57
CA SER A 190 0.00 3.73 19.11
C SER A 190 1.10 2.99 19.89
N GLY A 191 2.30 3.55 20.00
CA GLY A 191 3.44 2.91 20.65
C GLY A 191 3.97 1.66 19.93
N VAL A 192 3.55 1.44 18.68
CA VAL A 192 3.99 0.30 17.86
C VAL A 192 5.37 0.56 17.25
N MET A 193 5.69 1.84 16.99
CA MET A 193 7.02 2.30 16.58
C MET A 193 7.40 3.53 17.39
N GLU A 194 8.69 3.64 17.73
CA GLU A 194 9.23 4.88 18.29
C GLU A 194 9.15 5.99 17.23
N ALA A 195 8.92 7.23 17.68
CA ALA A 195 8.98 8.40 16.82
C ALA A 195 10.42 8.55 16.30
N ALA A 196 10.59 8.67 15.00
CA ALA A 196 11.88 8.92 14.34
C ALA A 196 12.30 10.37 14.50
#